data_727a753cc42579660d3a36e798dca20d
#
_entry.id   727a753cc42579660d3a36e798dca20d
#
_cell.length_a   1.000
_cell.length_b   1.000
_cell.length_c   1.000
_cell.angle_alpha   90.00
_cell.angle_beta   90.00
_cell.angle_gamma   90.00
#
_symmetry.space_group_name_H-M   'P 1'
#
loop_
_entity.id
_entity.type
_entity.pdbx_description
1 polymer ?
#
loop_
_entity_poly.entity_id
_entity_poly.type
_entity_poly.pdbx_seq_one_letter_code
_entity_poly.pdbx_strand_id
1 'polypeptide(L)'
;LYPNHGVALYGNAIIASDTFLKEKPEAVRGFLRAFTKAARDVVADPDGSIRYVKERDALIDEALEKRRLRLAIDSVIATPNAKANGIGGVAPARLADMLAQVSDAFALKSPVKPEQAFTSAYLPAAAERMIFR
;
A
#
# COMPACT_ATOMS: atom_id res chain seq x y z
N LEU A 1 3.64 16.95 4.53
CA LEU A 1 3.41 15.51 4.69
C LEU A 1 3.68 15.11 6.14
N TYR A 2 2.92 14.15 6.67
CA TYR A 2 3.07 13.66 8.04
C TYR A 2 4.51 13.22 8.40
N PRO A 3 5.25 12.53 7.51
CA PRO A 3 6.65 12.18 7.80
C PRO A 3 7.57 13.36 8.11
N ASN A 4 7.28 14.55 7.56
CA ASN A 4 8.06 15.76 7.82
C ASN A 4 7.89 16.28 9.27
N HIS A 5 6.94 15.72 10.00
CA HIS A 5 6.61 16.06 11.39
C HIS A 5 6.82 14.87 12.34
N GLY A 6 7.64 13.90 11.97
CA GLY A 6 7.96 12.73 12.80
C GLY A 6 6.89 11.63 12.81
N VAL A 7 5.83 11.75 12.00
CA VAL A 7 4.75 10.77 11.94
C VAL A 7 4.91 9.91 10.68
N ALA A 8 5.63 8.81 10.81
CA ALA A 8 6.00 7.92 9.70
C ALA A 8 5.07 6.69 9.61
N LEU A 9 3.77 6.92 9.53
CA LEU A 9 2.76 5.86 9.40
C LEU A 9 2.79 5.21 8.01
N TYR A 10 2.36 3.95 7.93
CA TYR A 10 1.96 3.36 6.67
C TYR A 10 0.62 3.94 6.23
N GLY A 11 0.44 4.11 4.92
CA GLY A 11 -0.78 4.66 4.35
C GLY A 11 -1.87 3.60 4.15
N ASN A 12 -2.39 3.51 2.92
CA ASN A 12 -3.45 2.57 2.58
C ASN A 12 -2.99 1.11 2.73
N ALA A 13 -3.91 0.25 3.19
CA ALA A 13 -3.69 -1.18 3.33
C ALA A 13 -4.80 -1.97 2.61
N ILE A 14 -4.45 -3.15 2.13
CA ILE A 14 -5.42 -4.15 1.67
C ILE A 14 -5.83 -4.97 2.89
N ILE A 15 -7.13 -5.03 3.16
CA ILE A 15 -7.70 -5.72 4.31
C ILE A 15 -8.50 -6.92 3.81
N ALA A 16 -8.37 -8.04 4.48
CA ALA A 16 -9.18 -9.23 4.27
C ALA A 16 -9.62 -9.82 5.63
N SER A 17 -10.81 -10.40 5.71
CA SER A 17 -11.26 -11.08 6.92
C SER A 17 -10.49 -12.38 7.16
N ASP A 18 -10.35 -12.78 8.42
CA ASP A 18 -9.71 -14.05 8.79
C ASP A 18 -10.38 -15.24 8.14
N THR A 19 -11.71 -15.23 8.04
CA THR A 19 -12.48 -16.25 7.34
C THR A 19 -12.07 -16.36 5.87
N PHE A 20 -12.00 -15.21 5.17
CA PHE A 20 -11.63 -15.21 3.76
C PHE A 20 -10.17 -15.66 3.55
N LEU A 21 -9.26 -15.26 4.45
CA LEU A 21 -7.86 -15.68 4.42
C LEU A 21 -7.73 -17.21 4.57
N LYS A 22 -8.55 -17.84 5.41
CA LYS A 22 -8.55 -19.29 5.64
C LYS A 22 -9.21 -20.06 4.50
N GLU A 23 -10.36 -19.60 4.02
CA GLU A 23 -11.17 -20.34 3.05
C GLU A 23 -10.71 -20.14 1.60
N LYS A 24 -10.14 -18.95 1.27
CA LYS A 24 -9.78 -18.54 -0.09
C LYS A 24 -8.35 -17.99 -0.20
N PRO A 25 -7.33 -18.65 0.37
CA PRO A 25 -5.96 -18.12 0.37
C PRO A 25 -5.41 -17.87 -1.04
N GLU A 26 -5.74 -18.72 -2.00
CA GLU A 26 -5.27 -18.55 -3.38
C GLU A 26 -5.94 -17.39 -4.10
N ALA A 27 -7.18 -17.06 -3.76
CA ALA A 27 -7.84 -15.86 -4.27
C ALA A 27 -7.13 -14.58 -3.75
N VAL A 28 -6.72 -14.57 -2.47
CA VAL A 28 -5.94 -13.47 -1.89
C VAL A 28 -4.59 -13.32 -2.59
N ARG A 29 -3.86 -14.43 -2.80
CA ARG A 29 -2.58 -14.42 -3.54
C ARG A 29 -2.77 -13.94 -4.98
N GLY A 30 -3.81 -14.41 -5.66
CA GLY A 30 -4.16 -14.00 -7.02
C GLY A 30 -4.46 -12.50 -7.11
N PHE A 31 -5.26 -11.98 -6.18
CA PHE A 31 -5.56 -10.56 -6.09
C PHE A 31 -4.29 -9.72 -5.88
N LEU A 32 -3.43 -10.11 -4.95
CA LEU A 32 -2.20 -9.37 -4.67
C LEU A 32 -1.21 -9.39 -5.85
N ARG A 33 -1.12 -10.50 -6.61
CA ARG A 33 -0.35 -10.53 -7.87
C ARG A 33 -0.93 -9.56 -8.91
N ALA A 34 -2.25 -9.57 -9.09
CA ALA A 34 -2.91 -8.67 -10.04
C ALA A 34 -2.74 -7.20 -9.64
N PHE A 35 -2.91 -6.90 -8.35
CA PHE A 35 -2.68 -5.56 -7.81
C PHE A 35 -1.24 -5.08 -8.03
N THR A 36 -0.26 -5.93 -7.75
CA THR A 36 1.15 -5.61 -7.95
C THR A 36 1.47 -5.35 -9.43
N LYS A 37 0.89 -6.16 -10.33
CA LYS A 37 1.03 -5.94 -11.77
C LYS A 37 0.42 -4.61 -12.19
N ALA A 38 -0.80 -4.31 -11.75
CA ALA A 38 -1.46 -3.03 -12.03
C ALA A 38 -0.65 -1.83 -11.48
N ALA A 39 -0.11 -1.94 -10.26
CA ALA A 39 0.75 -0.90 -9.70
C ALA A 39 2.01 -0.65 -10.54
N ARG A 40 2.61 -1.70 -11.09
CA ARG A 40 3.74 -1.57 -12.02
C ARG A 40 3.35 -0.83 -13.31
N ASP A 41 2.21 -1.20 -13.90
CA ASP A 41 1.70 -0.59 -15.12
C ASP A 41 1.40 0.90 -14.89
N VAL A 42 0.81 1.26 -13.74
CA VAL A 42 0.54 2.65 -13.32
C VAL A 42 1.83 3.45 -13.14
N VAL A 43 2.85 2.87 -12.52
CA VAL A 43 4.14 3.55 -12.32
C VAL A 43 4.87 3.76 -13.65
N ALA A 44 4.74 2.82 -14.58
CA ALA A 44 5.34 2.92 -15.91
C ALA A 44 4.68 4.00 -16.79
N ASP A 45 3.36 4.17 -16.70
CA ASP A 45 2.59 5.19 -17.44
C ASP A 45 1.53 5.83 -16.53
N PRO A 46 1.92 6.74 -15.64
CA PRO A 46 0.98 7.39 -14.73
C PRO A 46 -0.10 8.20 -15.44
N ASP A 47 0.27 8.94 -16.48
CA ASP A 47 -0.66 9.81 -17.19
C ASP A 47 -1.69 9.03 -18.01
N GLY A 48 -1.26 7.99 -18.71
CA GLY A 48 -2.15 7.11 -19.46
C GLY A 48 -3.07 6.29 -18.55
N SER A 49 -2.64 6.04 -17.32
CA SER A 49 -3.44 5.30 -16.35
C SER A 49 -4.69 6.05 -15.86
N ILE A 50 -4.73 7.39 -15.99
CA ILE A 50 -5.89 8.19 -15.59
C ILE A 50 -7.15 7.86 -16.41
N ARG A 51 -6.98 7.33 -17.63
CA ARG A 51 -8.13 6.86 -18.42
C ARG A 51 -9.01 5.86 -17.68
N TYR A 52 -8.42 4.96 -16.89
CA TYR A 52 -9.17 3.96 -16.11
C TYR A 52 -9.98 4.58 -14.97
N VAL A 53 -9.51 5.70 -14.41
CA VAL A 53 -10.26 6.46 -13.42
C VAL A 53 -11.42 7.18 -14.12
N LYS A 54 -11.17 7.78 -15.27
CA LYS A 54 -12.18 8.48 -16.06
C LYS A 54 -13.29 7.55 -16.57
N GLU A 55 -12.97 6.32 -16.91
CA GLU A 55 -13.96 5.30 -17.29
C GLU A 55 -14.93 4.97 -16.14
N ARG A 56 -14.49 5.16 -14.88
CA ARG A 56 -15.30 4.93 -13.66
C ARG A 56 -16.02 6.17 -13.18
N ASP A 57 -15.44 7.33 -13.38
CA ASP A 57 -15.98 8.61 -13.01
C ASP A 57 -15.71 9.65 -14.13
N ALA A 58 -16.71 9.88 -14.97
CA ALA A 58 -16.59 10.80 -16.09
C ALA A 58 -16.45 12.28 -15.68
N LEU A 59 -16.71 12.61 -14.40
CA LEU A 59 -16.69 13.98 -13.90
C LEU A 59 -15.31 14.43 -13.40
N ILE A 60 -14.31 13.56 -13.41
CA ILE A 60 -12.97 13.92 -12.94
C ILE A 60 -12.30 14.97 -13.83
N ASP A 61 -11.53 15.84 -13.19
CA ASP A 61 -10.54 16.69 -13.87
C ASP A 61 -9.25 15.86 -14.09
N GLU A 62 -9.04 15.42 -15.32
CA GLU A 62 -7.89 14.59 -15.69
C GLU A 62 -6.55 15.27 -15.37
N ALA A 63 -6.43 16.59 -15.57
CA ALA A 63 -5.18 17.29 -15.31
C ALA A 63 -4.88 17.33 -13.80
N LEU A 64 -5.92 17.47 -12.98
CA LEU A 64 -5.80 17.40 -11.53
C LEU A 64 -5.43 15.98 -11.08
N GLU A 65 -6.09 14.94 -11.60
CA GLU A 65 -5.84 13.56 -11.21
C GLU A 65 -4.45 13.07 -11.63
N LYS A 66 -3.95 13.50 -12.79
CA LYS A 66 -2.55 13.26 -13.18
C LYS A 66 -1.55 13.82 -12.16
N ARG A 67 -1.77 15.07 -11.71
CA ARG A 67 -0.92 15.68 -10.68
C ARG A 67 -1.01 14.95 -9.33
N ARG A 68 -2.22 14.55 -8.92
CA ARG A 68 -2.45 13.79 -7.69
C ARG A 68 -1.76 12.43 -7.72
N LEU A 69 -1.89 11.71 -8.83
CA LEU A 69 -1.25 10.41 -8.99
C LEU A 69 0.27 10.51 -8.95
N ARG A 70 0.86 11.48 -9.66
CA ARG A 70 2.31 11.73 -9.61
C ARG A 70 2.77 12.06 -8.21
N LEU A 71 2.08 12.96 -7.51
CA LEU A 71 2.39 13.29 -6.12
C LEU A 71 2.30 12.06 -5.20
N ALA A 72 1.29 11.20 -5.38
CA ALA A 72 1.16 9.97 -4.61
C ALA A 72 2.30 8.98 -4.89
N ILE A 73 2.67 8.80 -6.16
CA ILE A 73 3.80 7.96 -6.55
C ILE A 73 5.08 8.47 -5.89
N ASP A 74 5.40 9.74 -6.04
CA ASP A 74 6.67 10.31 -5.58
C ASP A 74 6.78 10.39 -4.05
N SER A 75 5.67 10.70 -3.37
CA SER A 75 5.69 10.99 -1.92
C SER A 75 5.35 9.78 -1.04
N VAL A 76 4.58 8.81 -1.56
CA VAL A 76 4.01 7.73 -0.74
C VAL A 76 4.40 6.34 -1.25
N ILE A 77 4.42 6.14 -2.57
CA ILE A 77 4.63 4.81 -3.16
C ILE A 77 6.12 4.56 -3.43
N ALA A 78 6.81 5.50 -4.08
CA ALA A 78 8.23 5.38 -4.47
C ALA A 78 9.21 5.63 -3.30
N THR A 79 8.89 5.10 -2.13
CA THR A 79 9.74 5.24 -0.94
C THR A 79 11.06 4.47 -1.09
N PRO A 80 12.13 4.84 -0.36
CA PRO A 80 13.39 4.09 -0.36
C PRO A 80 13.18 2.60 -0.05
N ASN A 81 12.31 2.29 0.91
CA ASN A 81 12.00 0.89 1.24
C ASN A 81 11.29 0.16 0.09
N ALA A 82 10.32 0.79 -0.56
CA ALA A 82 9.62 0.18 -1.69
C ALA A 82 10.54 -0.04 -2.90
N LYS A 83 11.48 0.86 -3.14
CA LYS A 83 12.50 0.73 -4.18
C LYS A 83 13.49 -0.40 -3.90
N ALA A 84 13.87 -0.59 -2.63
CA ALA A 84 14.83 -1.63 -2.24
C ALA A 84 14.21 -3.02 -2.09
N ASN A 85 12.98 -3.11 -1.57
CA ASN A 85 12.36 -4.37 -1.12
C ASN A 85 11.04 -4.72 -1.83
N GLY A 86 10.61 -3.87 -2.77
CA GLY A 86 9.30 -4.00 -3.41
C GLY A 86 8.15 -3.44 -2.56
N ILE A 87 7.00 -3.23 -3.20
CA ILE A 87 5.81 -2.71 -2.53
C ILE A 87 5.15 -3.77 -1.63
N GLY A 88 4.32 -3.32 -0.69
CA GLY A 88 3.47 -4.15 0.16
C GLY A 88 4.17 -4.77 1.37
N GLY A 89 5.50 -4.67 1.48
CA GLY A 89 6.21 -5.08 2.68
C GLY A 89 6.20 -4.01 3.77
N VAL A 90 6.29 -4.44 5.04
CA VAL A 90 6.46 -3.54 6.18
C VAL A 90 7.80 -3.80 6.88
N ALA A 91 8.46 -2.74 7.31
CA ALA A 91 9.64 -2.83 8.16
C ALA A 91 9.18 -3.09 9.60
N PRO A 92 9.67 -4.15 10.29
CA PRO A 92 9.17 -4.52 11.62
C PRO A 92 9.27 -3.38 12.64
N ALA A 93 10.40 -2.68 12.70
CA ALA A 93 10.57 -1.55 13.62
C ALA A 93 9.54 -0.43 13.36
N ARG A 94 9.36 -0.03 12.09
CA ARG A 94 8.38 1.00 11.72
C ARG A 94 6.94 0.56 12.03
N LEU A 95 6.63 -0.72 11.88
CA LEU A 95 5.30 -1.23 12.25
C LEU A 95 5.07 -1.15 13.76
N ALA A 96 6.07 -1.51 14.55
CA ALA A 96 6.00 -1.41 16.01
C ALA A 96 5.81 0.05 16.47
N ASP A 97 6.59 0.98 15.92
CA ASP A 97 6.47 2.41 16.22
C ASP A 97 5.07 2.95 15.84
N MET A 98 4.57 2.55 14.66
CA MET A 98 3.22 2.94 14.22
C MET A 98 2.15 2.41 15.16
N LEU A 99 2.25 1.14 15.58
CA LEU A 99 1.28 0.55 16.52
C LEU A 99 1.31 1.25 17.87
N ALA A 100 2.50 1.62 18.37
CA ALA A 100 2.61 2.40 19.61
C ALA A 100 1.94 3.78 19.48
N GLN A 101 2.22 4.53 18.40
CA GLN A 101 1.62 5.83 18.14
C GLN A 101 0.10 5.75 18.00
N VAL A 102 -0.42 4.75 17.26
CA VAL A 102 -1.86 4.55 17.08
C VAL A 102 -2.52 4.15 18.40
N SER A 103 -1.89 3.27 19.17
CA SER A 103 -2.40 2.83 20.47
C SER A 103 -2.54 4.00 21.46
N ASP A 104 -1.54 4.88 21.48
CA ASP A 104 -1.57 6.10 22.30
C ASP A 104 -2.64 7.09 21.82
N ALA A 105 -2.63 7.42 20.54
CA ALA A 105 -3.55 8.39 19.94
C ALA A 105 -5.04 8.00 20.08
N PHE A 106 -5.35 6.71 20.03
CA PHE A 106 -6.71 6.18 20.16
C PHE A 106 -7.02 5.60 21.54
N ALA A 107 -6.11 5.72 22.50
CA ALA A 107 -6.25 5.19 23.86
C ALA A 107 -6.72 3.73 23.88
N LEU A 108 -6.08 2.88 23.09
CA LEU A 108 -6.46 1.48 22.97
C LEU A 108 -6.29 0.77 24.33
N LYS A 109 -7.31 0.04 24.74
CA LYS A 109 -7.34 -0.67 26.04
C LYS A 109 -6.33 -1.82 26.14
N SER A 110 -5.90 -2.35 24.98
CA SER A 110 -4.96 -3.46 24.91
C SER A 110 -3.95 -3.21 23.80
N PRO A 111 -2.67 -3.52 24.00
CA PRO A 111 -1.66 -3.39 22.96
C PRO A 111 -1.93 -4.36 21.81
N VAL A 112 -1.77 -3.87 20.58
CA VAL A 112 -1.88 -4.69 19.36
C VAL A 112 -0.49 -5.18 18.99
N LYS A 113 -0.34 -6.49 18.83
CA LYS A 113 0.94 -7.07 18.38
C LYS A 113 1.11 -6.92 16.87
N PRO A 114 2.34 -6.74 16.36
CA PRO A 114 2.61 -6.62 14.93
C PRO A 114 2.00 -7.76 14.09
N GLU A 115 2.06 -9.00 14.60
CA GLU A 115 1.56 -10.20 13.92
C GLU A 115 0.03 -10.23 13.80
N GLN A 116 -0.67 -9.48 14.65
CA GLN A 116 -2.12 -9.30 14.59
C GLN A 116 -2.53 -8.21 13.60
N ALA A 117 -1.64 -7.24 13.36
CA ALA A 117 -1.93 -6.11 12.49
C ALA A 117 -1.54 -6.35 11.04
N PHE A 118 -0.52 -7.17 10.78
CA PHE A 118 0.00 -7.39 9.43
C PHE A 118 0.52 -8.80 9.20
N THR A 119 0.26 -9.35 8.02
CA THR A 119 0.86 -10.58 7.54
C THR A 119 1.43 -10.44 6.13
N SER A 120 2.64 -10.93 5.90
CA SER A 120 3.26 -11.02 4.58
C SER A 120 3.04 -12.37 3.89
N ALA A 121 2.34 -13.31 4.52
CA ALA A 121 2.23 -14.70 4.06
C ALA A 121 1.55 -14.86 2.68
N TYR A 122 0.81 -13.85 2.23
CA TYR A 122 0.09 -13.86 0.96
C TYR A 122 0.73 -12.99 -0.11
N LEU A 123 1.80 -12.26 0.22
CA LEU A 123 2.49 -11.39 -0.72
C LEU A 123 3.15 -12.20 -1.86
N PRO A 124 3.18 -11.68 -3.08
CA PRO A 124 4.03 -12.21 -4.15
C PRO A 124 5.51 -12.20 -3.75
N ALA A 125 6.33 -12.96 -4.47
CA ALA A 125 7.76 -12.95 -4.28
C ALA A 125 8.34 -11.51 -4.39
N ALA A 126 9.44 -11.23 -3.68
CA ALA A 126 10.03 -9.89 -3.65
C ALA A 126 10.33 -9.35 -5.06
N ALA A 127 10.85 -10.20 -5.95
CA ALA A 127 11.15 -9.82 -7.33
C ALA A 127 9.90 -9.38 -8.13
N GLU A 128 8.74 -9.98 -7.86
CA GLU A 128 7.48 -9.59 -8.50
C GLU A 128 6.95 -8.25 -7.99
N ARG A 129 7.30 -7.87 -6.76
CA ARG A 129 6.89 -6.63 -6.09
C ARG A 129 7.80 -5.44 -6.38
N MET A 130 8.88 -5.65 -7.12
CA MET A 130 9.78 -4.59 -7.61
C MET A 130 9.14 -3.88 -8.79
N ILE A 131 8.38 -2.82 -8.51
CA ILE A 131 7.63 -2.06 -9.53
C ILE A 131 8.38 -0.85 -10.07
N PHE A 132 9.47 -0.46 -9.43
CA PHE A 132 10.37 0.61 -9.88
C PHE A 132 11.57 -0.03 -10.60
N ARG A 133 11.72 0.25 -11.86
CA ARG A 133 12.87 -0.14 -12.70
C ARG A 133 13.58 1.08 -13.26
#